data_7ac6c79db990c2d9d50bfeded8f4070f
#
_entry.id   7ac6c79db990c2d9d50bfeded8f4070f
#
_cell.length_a   1.000
_cell.length_b   1.000
_cell.length_c   1.000
_cell.angle_alpha   90.00
_cell.angle_beta   90.00
_cell.angle_gamma   90.00
#
_symmetry.space_group_name_H-M   'P 1'
#
loop_
_entity.id
_entity.type
_entity.pdbx_description
1 polymer ?
#
loop_
_entity_poly.entity_id
_entity_poly.type
_entity_poly.pdbx_seq_one_letter_code
_entity_poly.pdbx_strand_id
1 'polypeptide(L)'
;MVDEAGTTLVGNIGSLVTNDASRGDGPLGILTDAALVVGDGRVLWVGRHADVDRAGADRWLDAQGSAVIPGFVESHSHLVFAGERAEEFAARMAGEPYAAGGIRTTLAKTRAASDEELHANVARLTGELVRQGTTTIECKSGYEQTLAGELRSVRV
;
A
#
# COMPACT_ATOMS: atom_id res chain seq x y z
N MET A 1 -9.07 13.68 -6.41
CA MET A 1 -10.44 14.08 -6.06
C MET A 1 -10.89 13.10 -4.99
N VAL A 2 -10.85 13.53 -3.76
CA VAL A 2 -11.50 12.88 -2.63
C VAL A 2 -12.55 13.88 -2.23
N ASP A 3 -13.71 13.74 -2.81
CA ASP A 3 -14.89 14.45 -2.33
C ASP A 3 -16.07 13.49 -2.43
N GLU A 4 -16.54 13.12 -1.25
CA GLU A 4 -17.93 12.92 -0.90
C GLU A 4 -17.95 12.50 0.56
N ALA A 5 -18.25 13.50 1.40
CA ALA A 5 -18.70 13.29 2.77
C ALA A 5 -19.94 12.40 2.70
N GLY A 6 -19.72 11.10 2.82
CA GLY A 6 -20.79 10.10 2.75
C GLY A 6 -20.32 8.80 3.40
N THR A 7 -21.28 8.06 3.89
CA THR A 7 -21.05 6.75 4.49
C THR A 7 -21.13 5.66 3.44
N THR A 8 -20.19 4.72 3.48
CA THR A 8 -20.20 3.52 2.65
C THR A 8 -20.38 2.29 3.55
N LEU A 9 -21.39 1.51 3.28
CA LEU A 9 -21.59 0.20 3.89
C LEU A 9 -20.96 -0.86 2.98
N VAL A 10 -20.02 -1.61 3.51
CA VAL A 10 -19.49 -2.83 2.89
C VAL A 10 -20.17 -4.01 3.56
N GLY A 11 -20.95 -4.75 2.82
CA GLY A 11 -21.70 -5.88 3.33
C GLY A 11 -21.38 -7.19 2.62
N ASN A 12 -22.02 -8.28 3.06
CA ASN A 12 -21.78 -9.62 2.52
C ASN A 12 -20.30 -10.01 2.57
N ILE A 13 -19.64 -9.70 3.71
CA ILE A 13 -18.23 -10.03 3.96
C ILE A 13 -18.19 -11.44 4.54
N GLY A 14 -17.54 -12.38 3.85
CA GLY A 14 -17.41 -13.76 4.32
C GLY A 14 -16.51 -13.88 5.55
N SER A 15 -15.41 -13.12 5.58
CA SER A 15 -14.48 -13.08 6.72
C SER A 15 -13.88 -11.67 6.86
N LEU A 16 -14.08 -11.03 7.99
CA LEU A 16 -13.55 -9.70 8.31
C LEU A 16 -12.50 -9.80 9.41
N VAL A 17 -11.28 -9.39 9.12
CA VAL A 17 -10.20 -9.28 10.10
C VAL A 17 -10.24 -7.88 10.71
N THR A 18 -10.49 -7.80 12.02
CA THR A 18 -10.59 -6.51 12.72
C THR A 18 -9.26 -6.08 13.38
N ASN A 19 -8.33 -7.00 13.57
CA ASN A 19 -7.14 -6.84 14.42
C ASN A 19 -7.46 -6.45 15.89
N ASP A 20 -8.66 -6.74 16.34
CA ASP A 20 -9.14 -6.51 17.70
C ASP A 20 -9.75 -7.81 18.26
N ALA A 21 -8.98 -8.53 19.08
CA ALA A 21 -9.38 -9.81 19.65
C ALA A 21 -10.67 -9.74 20.53
N SER A 22 -11.11 -8.54 20.93
CA SER A 22 -12.35 -8.37 21.66
C SER A 22 -13.59 -8.41 20.76
N ARG A 23 -13.43 -8.31 19.43
CA ARG A 23 -14.53 -8.20 18.48
C ARG A 23 -14.89 -9.49 17.75
N GLY A 24 -14.01 -10.48 17.76
CA GLY A 24 -14.23 -11.73 17.01
C GLY A 24 -13.29 -12.84 17.44
N ASP A 25 -13.20 -13.88 16.63
CA ASP A 25 -12.44 -15.07 16.94
C ASP A 25 -10.93 -14.88 16.80
N GLY A 26 -10.21 -15.44 17.75
CA GLY A 26 -8.76 -15.50 17.75
C GLY A 26 -8.07 -14.14 17.92
N PRO A 27 -6.73 -14.11 17.84
CA PRO A 27 -5.95 -12.89 18.10
C PRO A 27 -6.16 -11.80 17.03
N LEU A 28 -6.68 -12.14 15.87
CA LEU A 28 -6.97 -11.20 14.78
C LEU A 28 -8.42 -10.66 14.84
N GLY A 29 -9.25 -11.13 15.78
CA GLY A 29 -10.63 -10.71 15.93
C GLY A 29 -11.45 -10.92 14.66
N ILE A 30 -11.51 -12.18 14.16
CA ILE A 30 -12.14 -12.52 12.90
C ILE A 30 -13.66 -12.60 13.12
N LEU A 31 -14.43 -11.88 12.29
CA LEU A 31 -15.88 -11.98 12.19
C LEU A 31 -16.26 -12.66 10.88
N THR A 32 -17.19 -13.61 10.94
CA THR A 32 -17.83 -14.23 9.77
C THR A 32 -19.18 -13.58 9.50
N ASP A 33 -19.64 -13.64 8.25
CA ASP A 33 -20.91 -13.02 7.81
C ASP A 33 -21.01 -11.56 8.28
N ALA A 34 -19.97 -10.80 8.02
CA ALA A 34 -19.77 -9.48 8.57
C ALA A 34 -20.20 -8.35 7.62
N ALA A 35 -20.32 -7.17 8.21
CA ALA A 35 -20.40 -5.91 7.49
C ALA A 35 -19.61 -4.83 8.26
N LEU A 36 -19.24 -3.76 7.55
CA LEU A 36 -18.64 -2.58 8.14
C LEU A 36 -19.18 -1.31 7.47
N VAL A 37 -19.21 -0.23 8.22
CA VAL A 37 -19.55 1.11 7.74
C VAL A 37 -18.33 2.00 7.85
N VAL A 38 -17.98 2.67 6.77
CA VAL A 38 -16.92 3.66 6.72
C VAL A 38 -17.47 5.03 6.35
N GLY A 39 -16.92 6.07 6.95
CA GLY A 39 -17.26 7.45 6.65
C GLY A 39 -16.20 8.37 7.24
N ASP A 40 -15.98 9.51 6.63
CA ASP A 40 -14.99 10.52 7.05
C ASP A 40 -13.58 9.93 7.29
N GLY A 41 -13.17 8.99 6.44
CA GLY A 41 -11.88 8.32 6.54
C GLY A 41 -11.73 7.38 7.75
N ARG A 42 -12.82 6.96 8.38
CA ARG A 42 -12.84 6.09 9.56
C ARG A 42 -13.81 4.94 9.41
N VAL A 43 -13.53 3.84 10.13
CA VAL A 43 -14.50 2.78 10.38
C VAL A 43 -15.45 3.26 11.47
N LEU A 44 -16.72 3.44 11.14
CA LEU A 44 -17.77 3.93 12.04
C LEU A 44 -18.48 2.79 12.77
N TRP A 45 -18.62 1.65 12.10
CA TRP A 45 -19.26 0.48 12.67
C TRP A 45 -18.70 -0.82 12.08
N VAL A 46 -18.69 -1.88 12.87
CA VAL A 46 -18.29 -3.24 12.49
C VAL A 46 -19.17 -4.23 13.25
N GLY A 47 -19.69 -5.23 12.56
CA GLY A 47 -20.51 -6.27 13.19
C GLY A 47 -21.00 -7.32 12.19
N ARG A 48 -22.02 -8.08 12.59
CA ARG A 48 -22.62 -9.08 11.72
C ARG A 48 -23.44 -8.41 10.63
N HIS A 49 -23.44 -8.99 9.45
CA HIS A 49 -24.22 -8.45 8.31
C HIS A 49 -25.71 -8.31 8.62
N ALA A 50 -26.26 -9.23 9.42
CA ALA A 50 -27.67 -9.21 9.81
C ALA A 50 -28.05 -8.03 10.73
N ASP A 51 -27.08 -7.46 11.44
CA ASP A 51 -27.30 -6.42 12.45
C ASP A 51 -27.10 -4.99 11.91
N VAL A 52 -26.67 -4.86 10.65
CA VAL A 52 -26.37 -3.56 10.06
C VAL A 52 -27.63 -2.82 9.63
N ASP A 53 -27.72 -1.54 10.01
CA ASP A 53 -28.74 -0.63 9.47
C ASP A 53 -28.32 -0.13 8.08
N ARG A 54 -29.02 -0.63 7.06
CA ARG A 54 -28.77 -0.24 5.66
C ARG A 54 -29.32 1.12 5.29
N ALA A 55 -30.27 1.63 6.03
CA ALA A 55 -30.94 2.89 5.72
C ALA A 55 -30.06 4.12 5.99
N GLY A 56 -28.98 3.97 6.77
CA GLY A 56 -28.07 5.04 7.14
C GLY A 56 -26.83 5.19 6.25
N ALA A 57 -26.69 4.39 5.18
CA ALA A 57 -25.51 4.46 4.31
C ALA A 57 -25.86 5.06 2.94
N ASP A 58 -25.03 6.00 2.49
CA ASP A 58 -25.20 6.66 1.19
C ASP A 58 -24.77 5.75 0.02
N ARG A 59 -23.87 4.81 0.28
CA ARG A 59 -23.33 3.89 -0.72
C ARG A 59 -23.29 2.47 -0.18
N TRP A 60 -23.51 1.51 -1.07
CA TRP A 60 -23.42 0.08 -0.79
C TRP A 60 -22.32 -0.57 -1.63
N LEU A 61 -21.46 -1.35 -1.00
CA LEU A 61 -20.47 -2.22 -1.64
C LEU A 61 -20.72 -3.67 -1.21
N ASP A 62 -21.01 -4.54 -2.16
CA ASP A 62 -21.15 -5.98 -1.92
C ASP A 62 -19.79 -6.67 -2.00
N ALA A 63 -19.31 -7.22 -0.90
CA ALA A 63 -18.07 -7.99 -0.85
C ALA A 63 -18.21 -9.40 -1.42
N GLN A 64 -19.42 -9.85 -1.79
CA GLN A 64 -19.70 -11.14 -2.44
C GLN A 64 -19.12 -12.35 -1.68
N GLY A 65 -19.13 -12.31 -0.36
CA GLY A 65 -18.54 -13.37 0.47
C GLY A 65 -17.02 -13.36 0.55
N SER A 66 -16.37 -12.35 -0.01
CA SER A 66 -14.90 -12.22 0.03
C SER A 66 -14.41 -11.93 1.44
N ALA A 67 -13.12 -12.18 1.67
CA ALA A 67 -12.42 -11.72 2.86
C ALA A 67 -12.10 -10.21 2.76
N VAL A 68 -12.26 -9.51 3.87
CA VAL A 68 -11.85 -8.11 4.03
C VAL A 68 -10.84 -8.02 5.16
N ILE A 69 -9.72 -7.41 4.87
CA ILE A 69 -8.61 -7.24 5.81
C ILE A 69 -8.20 -5.77 5.86
N PRO A 70 -7.53 -5.31 6.92
CA PRO A 70 -6.87 -4.00 6.94
C PRO A 70 -5.87 -3.88 5.79
N GLY A 71 -5.71 -2.68 5.24
CA GLY A 71 -4.70 -2.41 4.24
C GLY A 71 -3.29 -2.67 4.77
N PHE A 72 -2.39 -3.15 3.90
CA PHE A 72 -1.01 -3.42 4.28
C PHE A 72 -0.25 -2.13 4.58
N VAL A 73 0.69 -2.25 5.51
CA VAL A 73 1.65 -1.19 5.85
C VAL A 73 3.03 -1.64 5.40
N GLU A 74 3.61 -0.92 4.43
CA GLU A 74 5.02 -1.08 4.04
C GLU A 74 5.87 -0.16 4.92
N SER A 75 6.61 -0.74 5.83
CA SER A 75 7.36 -0.01 6.86
C SER A 75 8.82 0.29 6.49
N HIS A 76 9.31 -0.18 5.33
CA HIS A 76 10.67 0.07 4.89
C HIS A 76 10.80 -0.06 3.38
N SER A 77 10.66 1.05 2.68
CA SER A 77 10.80 1.09 1.22
C SER A 77 11.58 2.32 0.77
N HIS A 78 12.39 2.15 -0.28
CA HIS A 78 13.14 3.22 -0.94
C HIS A 78 12.55 3.43 -2.33
N LEU A 79 11.49 4.22 -2.45
CA LEU A 79 10.77 4.39 -3.71
C LEU A 79 11.41 5.43 -4.64
N VAL A 80 12.21 6.36 -4.09
CA VAL A 80 12.84 7.42 -4.87
C VAL A 80 14.18 6.94 -5.41
N PHE A 81 14.16 6.40 -6.61
CA PHE A 81 15.37 5.96 -7.33
C PHE A 81 15.14 5.94 -8.83
N ALA A 82 16.23 5.90 -9.58
CA ALA A 82 16.25 5.59 -11.00
C ALA A 82 17.19 4.43 -11.28
N GLY A 83 16.94 3.73 -12.41
CA GLY A 83 17.76 2.61 -12.84
C GLY A 83 17.40 1.29 -12.18
N GLU A 84 16.63 0.52 -12.90
CA GLU A 84 16.30 -0.85 -12.54
C GLU A 84 17.54 -1.76 -12.62
N ARG A 85 17.53 -2.79 -11.80
CA ARG A 85 18.57 -3.81 -11.72
C ARG A 85 18.08 -5.18 -12.19
N ALA A 86 17.02 -5.20 -13.01
CA ALA A 86 16.41 -6.43 -13.53
C ALA A 86 17.40 -7.27 -14.34
N GLU A 87 18.21 -6.64 -15.18
CA GLU A 87 19.26 -7.33 -15.97
C GLU A 87 20.32 -7.99 -15.07
N GLU A 88 20.73 -7.31 -14.02
CA GLU A 88 21.65 -7.84 -13.00
C GLU A 88 21.08 -9.04 -12.26
N PHE A 89 19.79 -8.97 -11.93
CA PHE A 89 19.07 -10.09 -11.32
C PHE A 89 18.96 -11.28 -12.28
N ALA A 90 18.61 -11.03 -13.55
CA ALA A 90 18.51 -12.07 -14.57
C ALA A 90 19.85 -12.77 -14.80
N ALA A 91 20.96 -12.04 -14.90
CA ALA A 91 22.30 -12.59 -15.04
C ALA A 91 22.67 -13.50 -13.86
N ARG A 92 22.36 -13.08 -12.62
CA ARG A 92 22.57 -13.93 -11.43
C ARG A 92 21.75 -15.22 -11.47
N MET A 93 20.49 -15.15 -11.90
CA MET A 93 19.65 -16.35 -12.06
C MET A 93 20.14 -17.29 -13.16
N ALA A 94 20.83 -16.76 -14.18
CA ALA A 94 21.52 -17.52 -15.22
C ALA A 94 22.88 -18.12 -14.76
N GLY A 95 23.31 -17.87 -13.53
CA GLY A 95 24.58 -18.36 -12.99
C GLY A 95 25.80 -17.56 -13.40
N GLU A 96 25.63 -16.36 -13.97
CA GLU A 96 26.73 -15.48 -14.32
C GLU A 96 27.38 -14.86 -13.09
N PRO A 97 28.72 -14.65 -13.10
CA PRO A 97 29.40 -13.96 -12.01
C PRO A 97 28.82 -12.57 -11.80
N TYR A 98 28.66 -12.16 -10.53
CA TYR A 98 28.20 -10.82 -10.19
C TYR A 98 29.25 -9.77 -10.62
N ALA A 99 29.10 -9.26 -11.83
CA ALA A 99 29.97 -8.24 -12.43
C ALA A 99 29.39 -6.84 -12.41
N ALA A 100 28.11 -6.71 -12.03
CA ALA A 100 27.41 -5.44 -12.07
C ALA A 100 27.76 -4.54 -10.89
N GLY A 101 27.67 -3.24 -11.10
CA GLY A 101 28.02 -2.21 -10.11
C GLY A 101 27.15 -2.18 -8.86
N GLY A 102 26.14 -3.07 -8.76
CA GLY A 102 25.23 -3.17 -7.63
C GLY A 102 24.54 -1.84 -7.34
N ILE A 103 24.51 -1.47 -6.07
CA ILE A 103 23.96 -0.19 -5.61
C ILE A 103 24.58 1.02 -6.32
N ARG A 104 25.84 0.95 -6.76
CA ARG A 104 26.53 2.06 -7.46
C ARG A 104 25.83 2.46 -8.75
N THR A 105 25.24 1.49 -9.48
CA THR A 105 24.44 1.74 -10.69
C THR A 105 23.19 2.55 -10.34
N THR A 106 22.46 2.14 -9.31
CA THR A 106 21.28 2.87 -8.83
C THR A 106 21.64 4.28 -8.36
N LEU A 107 22.73 4.43 -7.58
CA LEU A 107 23.21 5.74 -7.13
C LEU A 107 23.51 6.67 -8.30
N ALA A 108 24.29 6.18 -9.29
CA ALA A 108 24.66 6.99 -10.44
C ALA A 108 23.45 7.42 -11.28
N LYS A 109 22.52 6.49 -11.54
CA LYS A 109 21.30 6.76 -12.30
C LYS A 109 20.34 7.70 -11.54
N THR A 110 20.18 7.53 -10.23
CA THR A 110 19.33 8.39 -9.41
C THR A 110 19.85 9.83 -9.39
N ARG A 111 21.15 10.02 -9.25
CA ARG A 111 21.78 11.34 -9.29
C ARG A 111 21.69 12.03 -10.64
N ALA A 112 21.67 11.26 -11.73
CA ALA A 112 21.56 11.77 -13.10
C ALA A 112 20.12 12.02 -13.54
N ALA A 113 19.13 11.41 -12.88
CA ALA A 113 17.72 11.54 -13.24
C ALA A 113 17.17 12.91 -12.92
N SER A 114 16.21 13.38 -13.68
CA SER A 114 15.45 14.59 -13.37
C SER A 114 14.44 14.35 -12.24
N ASP A 115 13.91 15.41 -11.62
CA ASP A 115 12.88 15.30 -10.60
C ASP A 115 11.59 14.70 -11.18
N GLU A 116 11.26 15.04 -12.44
CA GLU A 116 10.12 14.50 -13.16
C GLU A 116 10.23 12.99 -13.38
N GLU A 117 11.42 12.50 -13.73
CA GLU A 117 11.68 11.06 -13.89
C GLU A 117 11.55 10.31 -12.56
N LEU A 118 12.12 10.87 -11.49
CA LEU A 118 12.01 10.28 -10.15
C LEU A 118 10.57 10.26 -9.68
N HIS A 119 9.83 11.37 -9.84
CA HIS A 119 8.43 11.47 -9.48
C HIS A 119 7.56 10.47 -10.26
N ALA A 120 7.77 10.35 -11.57
CA ALA A 120 7.05 9.40 -12.42
C ALA A 120 7.26 7.95 -11.95
N ASN A 121 8.50 7.59 -11.56
CA ASN A 121 8.80 6.26 -11.04
C ASN A 121 8.12 6.02 -9.66
N VAL A 122 8.19 6.99 -8.76
CA VAL A 122 7.50 6.91 -7.46
C VAL A 122 5.99 6.73 -7.64
N ALA A 123 5.37 7.53 -8.52
CA ALA A 123 3.94 7.43 -8.81
C ALA A 123 3.56 6.06 -9.37
N ARG A 124 4.36 5.49 -10.26
CA ARG A 124 4.17 4.13 -10.81
C ARG A 124 4.25 3.07 -9.69
N LEU A 125 5.32 3.08 -8.89
CA LEU A 125 5.54 2.12 -7.82
C LEU A 125 4.46 2.21 -6.74
N THR A 126 4.09 3.42 -6.33
CA THR A 126 3.01 3.65 -5.38
C THR A 126 1.68 3.12 -5.92
N GLY A 127 1.40 3.36 -7.20
CA GLY A 127 0.22 2.80 -7.86
C GLY A 127 0.20 1.27 -7.88
N GLU A 128 1.35 0.62 -8.03
CA GLU A 128 1.48 -0.85 -7.95
C GLU A 128 1.23 -1.35 -6.52
N LEU A 129 1.80 -0.69 -5.51
CA LEU A 129 1.59 -1.02 -4.10
C LEU A 129 0.12 -0.90 -3.70
N VAL A 130 -0.56 0.18 -4.13
CA VAL A 130 -2.00 0.36 -3.87
C VAL A 130 -2.82 -0.76 -4.50
N ARG A 131 -2.53 -1.16 -5.74
CA ARG A 131 -3.22 -2.29 -6.40
C ARG A 131 -3.00 -3.62 -5.70
N GLN A 132 -1.93 -3.76 -4.92
CA GLN A 132 -1.61 -4.94 -4.12
C GLN A 132 -2.11 -4.85 -2.67
N GLY A 133 -2.86 -3.79 -2.33
CA GLY A 133 -3.48 -3.63 -1.02
C GLY A 133 -2.67 -2.86 0.01
N THR A 134 -1.53 -2.27 -0.36
CA THR A 134 -0.77 -1.39 0.53
C THR A 134 -1.41 -0.02 0.59
N THR A 135 -1.75 0.44 1.80
CA THR A 135 -2.44 1.72 2.04
C THR A 135 -1.59 2.73 2.80
N THR A 136 -0.49 2.28 3.37
CA THR A 136 0.43 3.11 4.15
C THR A 136 1.86 2.73 3.82
N ILE A 137 2.72 3.70 3.57
CA ILE A 137 4.10 3.47 3.17
C ILE A 137 5.02 4.40 3.97
N GLU A 138 6.07 3.85 4.58
CA GLU A 138 7.21 4.63 5.01
C GLU A 138 8.24 4.63 3.87
N CYS A 139 8.42 5.78 3.23
CA CYS A 139 9.42 5.95 2.18
C CYS A 139 10.71 6.55 2.77
N LYS A 140 11.81 5.83 2.61
CA LYS A 140 13.14 6.26 3.03
C LYS A 140 13.91 6.80 1.83
N SER A 141 14.65 7.89 2.02
CA SER A 141 15.72 8.30 1.10
C SER A 141 16.95 7.39 1.28
N GLY A 142 17.97 7.50 0.43
CA GLY A 142 19.19 6.72 0.60
C GLY A 142 20.02 6.49 -0.67
N TYR A 143 19.54 6.89 -1.84
CA TYR A 143 20.26 6.70 -3.11
C TYR A 143 21.01 7.92 -3.61
N GLU A 144 21.00 9.02 -2.89
CA GLU A 144 21.77 10.22 -3.23
C GLU A 144 23.09 10.34 -2.45
N GLN A 145 23.10 9.86 -1.19
CA GLN A 145 24.27 9.83 -0.29
C GLN A 145 24.93 11.21 -0.04
N THR A 146 24.19 12.29 -0.25
CA THR A 146 24.57 13.66 0.10
C THR A 146 23.38 14.33 0.75
N LEU A 147 23.60 15.25 1.68
CA LEU A 147 22.50 15.94 2.35
C LEU A 147 21.56 16.62 1.34
N ALA A 148 22.10 17.30 0.34
CA ALA A 148 21.28 17.97 -0.67
C ALA A 148 20.46 16.99 -1.50
N GLY A 149 21.07 15.87 -1.91
CA GLY A 149 20.38 14.83 -2.68
C GLY A 149 19.33 14.07 -1.86
N GLU A 150 19.62 13.72 -0.61
CA GLU A 150 18.61 13.06 0.24
C GLU A 150 17.43 13.99 0.53
N LEU A 151 17.67 15.29 0.72
CA LEU A 151 16.57 16.28 0.84
C LEU A 151 15.78 16.44 -0.47
N ARG A 152 16.45 16.33 -1.63
CA ARG A 152 15.78 16.27 -2.94
C ARG A 152 14.85 15.06 -3.01
N SER A 153 15.34 13.88 -2.66
CA SER A 153 14.55 12.64 -2.66
C SER A 153 13.31 12.72 -1.77
N VAL A 154 13.39 13.43 -0.64
CA VAL A 154 12.23 13.61 0.25
C VAL A 154 11.19 14.59 -0.32
N ARG A 155 11.59 15.47 -1.26
CA ARG A 155 10.69 16.45 -1.88
C ARG A 155 10.01 15.92 -3.15
N VAL A 156 10.62 14.97 -3.82
CA VAL A 156 10.04 14.23 -4.94
C VAL A 156 8.86 13.37 -4.49
#